data_17227ae4be93bace32e25e45593f615a
#
_entry.id   17227ae4be93bace32e25e45593f615a
#
_cell.length_a   1.000
_cell.length_b   1.000
_cell.length_c   1.000
_cell.angle_alpha   90.00
_cell.angle_beta   90.00
_cell.angle_gamma   90.00
#
_symmetry.space_group_name_H-M   'P 1'
#
loop_
_entity.id
_entity.type
_entity.pdbx_description
1 polymer ?
#
loop_
_entity_poly.entity_id
_entity_poly.type
_entity_poly.pdbx_seq_one_letter_code
_entity_poly.pdbx_strand_id
1 'polypeptide(L)'
;MSLESGLESLKRGEFVLLFDSAGRENEIDMVVAAEFVTPEHVARMRQHAGGLLCIAIDHNFANSLELRYMHEILAESPISNKEMIMGLAPYGDHPTFSISVNHYQTYTGITDKDRSLTIREMANIFSVENKQKKFASSFKTPGHVPLLIASKGLLARRQGHTEMSVYLTQIAGLTPVTAICEMMDAQTYTALSIDKAEKYAKQNAIPLIDGKELLEFAKVH
;
A
#
# COMPACT_ATOMS: atom_id res chain seq x y z
N MET A 1 -12.63 17.66 -0.31
CA MET A 1 -11.66 17.83 0.82
C MET A 1 -10.29 17.94 0.17
N SER A 2 -9.39 18.80 0.66
CA SER A 2 -8.13 19.11 -0.02
C SER A 2 -7.04 18.12 0.35
N LEU A 3 -5.98 18.04 -0.49
CA LEU A 3 -4.74 17.32 -0.22
C LEU A 3 -4.19 17.64 1.18
N GLU A 4 -4.21 18.92 1.59
CA GLU A 4 -3.76 19.38 2.90
C GLU A 4 -4.49 18.66 4.06
N SER A 5 -5.84 18.55 3.98
CA SER A 5 -6.61 17.81 5.00
C SER A 5 -6.25 16.32 5.06
N GLY A 6 -5.91 15.74 3.92
CA GLY A 6 -5.41 14.36 3.85
C GLY A 6 -4.06 14.18 4.52
N LEU A 7 -3.11 15.09 4.26
CA LEU A 7 -1.79 15.05 4.90
C LEU A 7 -1.89 15.19 6.43
N GLU A 8 -2.75 16.09 6.92
CA GLU A 8 -2.97 16.23 8.35
C GLU A 8 -3.63 15.00 8.98
N SER A 9 -4.56 14.33 8.29
CA SER A 9 -5.12 13.06 8.76
C SER A 9 -4.04 11.95 8.85
N LEU A 10 -3.19 11.81 7.83
CA LEU A 10 -2.10 10.85 7.87
C LEU A 10 -1.12 11.10 9.03
N LYS A 11 -0.78 12.38 9.32
CA LYS A 11 0.09 12.75 10.45
C LYS A 11 -0.52 12.39 11.81
N ARG A 12 -1.86 12.36 11.92
CA ARG A 12 -2.57 11.92 13.13
C ARG A 12 -2.78 10.41 13.20
N GLY A 13 -2.30 9.65 12.21
CA GLY A 13 -2.53 8.21 12.10
C GLY A 13 -3.97 7.85 11.70
N GLU A 14 -4.68 8.76 11.04
CA GLU A 14 -6.03 8.55 10.54
C GLU A 14 -6.01 8.09 9.09
N PHE A 15 -7.14 7.53 8.63
CA PHE A 15 -7.30 7.12 7.23
C PHE A 15 -7.43 8.31 6.27
N VAL A 16 -6.99 8.09 5.05
CA VAL A 16 -7.41 8.81 3.87
C VAL A 16 -7.98 7.81 2.85
N LEU A 17 -8.89 8.24 2.00
CA LEU A 17 -9.28 7.51 0.80
C LEU A 17 -8.51 8.11 -0.37
N LEU A 18 -8.01 7.26 -1.24
CA LEU A 18 -7.18 7.65 -2.38
C LEU A 18 -7.77 7.06 -3.66
N PHE A 19 -8.21 7.92 -4.57
CA PHE A 19 -8.68 7.55 -5.90
C PHE A 19 -7.55 7.71 -6.92
N ASP A 20 -7.28 6.72 -7.75
CA ASP A 20 -6.22 6.81 -8.76
C ASP A 20 -6.64 7.62 -10.00
N SER A 21 -7.39 7.04 -10.90
CA SER A 21 -8.02 7.73 -12.03
C SER A 21 -8.97 6.80 -12.80
N ALA A 22 -9.97 7.38 -13.47
CA ALA A 22 -10.90 6.64 -14.34
C ALA A 22 -10.24 5.95 -15.55
N GLY A 23 -9.01 6.37 -15.91
CA GLY A 23 -8.27 5.80 -17.05
C GLY A 23 -7.30 4.68 -16.66
N ARG A 24 -7.23 4.30 -15.39
CA ARG A 24 -6.31 3.28 -14.86
C ARG A 24 -7.11 2.15 -14.17
N GLU A 25 -6.95 1.96 -12.85
CA GLU A 25 -7.72 0.95 -12.09
C GLU A 25 -9.15 1.41 -11.86
N ASN A 26 -9.37 2.72 -11.75
CA ASN A 26 -10.65 3.34 -11.39
C ASN A 26 -11.12 2.82 -10.02
N GLU A 27 -10.19 2.71 -9.08
CA GLU A 27 -10.39 2.16 -7.75
C GLU A 27 -10.09 3.20 -6.67
N ILE A 28 -10.60 2.95 -5.48
CA ILE A 28 -10.35 3.75 -4.29
C ILE A 28 -9.72 2.85 -3.24
N ASP A 29 -8.56 3.25 -2.72
CA ASP A 29 -7.90 2.59 -1.61
C ASP A 29 -8.13 3.33 -0.29
N MET A 30 -8.36 2.56 0.76
CA MET A 30 -8.26 3.03 2.13
C MET A 30 -6.79 2.96 2.55
N VAL A 31 -6.21 4.12 2.92
CA VAL A 31 -4.77 4.29 3.19
C VAL A 31 -4.54 4.82 4.59
N VAL A 32 -3.51 4.31 5.27
CA VAL A 32 -2.99 4.82 6.55
C VAL A 32 -1.48 4.64 6.62
N ALA A 33 -0.76 5.57 7.28
CA ALA A 33 0.68 5.42 7.50
C ALA A 33 0.97 4.21 8.40
N ALA A 34 1.89 3.34 7.97
CA ALA A 34 2.10 2.03 8.59
C ALA A 34 2.56 2.09 10.05
N GLU A 35 3.29 3.15 10.42
CA GLU A 35 3.79 3.36 11.79
C GLU A 35 2.67 3.53 12.83
N PHE A 36 1.47 3.96 12.41
CA PHE A 36 0.30 4.15 13.28
C PHE A 36 -0.69 2.99 13.25
N VAL A 37 -0.45 1.94 12.44
CA VAL A 37 -1.43 0.86 12.26
C VAL A 37 -1.67 0.10 13.56
N THR A 38 -2.95 0.00 13.94
CA THR A 38 -3.45 -0.77 15.08
C THR A 38 -4.37 -1.91 14.61
N PRO A 39 -4.74 -2.86 15.48
CA PRO A 39 -5.72 -3.88 15.12
C PRO A 39 -7.07 -3.31 14.66
N GLU A 40 -7.48 -2.15 15.19
CA GLU A 40 -8.71 -1.45 14.81
C GLU A 40 -8.63 -0.94 13.37
N HIS A 41 -7.48 -0.43 12.93
CA HIS A 41 -7.25 -0.06 11.52
C HIS A 41 -7.44 -1.26 10.60
N VAL A 42 -6.81 -2.39 10.91
CA VAL A 42 -6.93 -3.62 10.11
C VAL A 42 -8.38 -4.14 10.08
N ALA A 43 -9.07 -4.12 11.24
CA ALA A 43 -10.48 -4.50 11.32
C ALA A 43 -11.35 -3.60 10.45
N ARG A 44 -11.12 -2.29 10.46
CA ARG A 44 -11.87 -1.31 9.65
C ARG A 44 -11.63 -1.52 8.15
N MET A 45 -10.37 -1.71 7.72
CA MET A 45 -10.05 -2.05 6.33
C MET A 45 -10.76 -3.34 5.89
N ARG A 46 -10.69 -4.39 6.67
CA ARG A 46 -11.36 -5.67 6.38
C ARG A 46 -12.89 -5.54 6.29
N GLN A 47 -13.51 -4.68 7.09
CA GLN A 47 -14.96 -4.50 7.14
C GLN A 47 -15.49 -3.56 6.07
N HIS A 48 -14.74 -2.50 5.73
CA HIS A 48 -15.22 -1.40 4.90
C HIS A 48 -14.49 -1.23 3.58
N ALA A 49 -13.25 -1.69 3.48
CA ALA A 49 -12.55 -1.79 2.21
C ALA A 49 -12.79 -3.17 1.57
N GLY A 50 -12.31 -4.23 2.17
CA GLY A 50 -12.61 -5.61 1.75
C GLY A 50 -11.73 -6.15 0.63
N GLY A 51 -10.81 -5.35 0.12
CA GLY A 51 -9.78 -5.75 -0.84
C GLY A 51 -8.60 -6.47 -0.19
N LEU A 52 -7.44 -6.45 -0.84
CA LEU A 52 -6.22 -7.06 -0.35
C LEU A 52 -5.43 -6.08 0.51
N LEU A 53 -5.33 -6.36 1.81
CA LEU A 53 -4.52 -5.54 2.71
C LEU A 53 -3.03 -5.75 2.43
N CYS A 54 -2.37 -4.72 1.89
CA CYS A 54 -0.97 -4.72 1.51
C CYS A 54 -0.15 -3.66 2.28
N ILE A 55 1.17 -3.83 2.27
CA ILE A 55 2.12 -2.81 2.68
C ILE A 55 2.81 -2.25 1.44
N ALA A 56 2.61 -0.95 1.15
CA ALA A 56 3.39 -0.26 0.14
C ALA A 56 4.64 0.37 0.76
N ILE A 57 5.79 0.18 0.10
CA ILE A 57 7.11 0.64 0.58
C ILE A 57 7.85 1.42 -0.49
N ASP A 58 8.66 2.37 -0.07
CA ASP A 58 9.56 3.13 -0.94
C ASP A 58 10.59 2.23 -1.64
N HIS A 59 10.94 2.59 -2.88
CA HIS A 59 11.90 1.83 -3.68
C HIS A 59 13.28 1.71 -3.04
N ASN A 60 13.83 2.79 -2.48
CA ASN A 60 15.14 2.76 -1.86
C ASN A 60 15.13 1.95 -0.57
N PHE A 61 14.01 2.03 0.17
CA PHE A 61 13.80 1.18 1.34
C PHE A 61 13.75 -0.30 0.94
N ALA A 62 12.98 -0.66 -0.08
CA ALA A 62 12.94 -2.02 -0.61
C ALA A 62 14.33 -2.53 -1.00
N ASN A 63 15.12 -1.72 -1.71
CA ASN A 63 16.50 -2.05 -2.10
C ASN A 63 17.41 -2.27 -0.88
N SER A 64 17.24 -1.48 0.19
CA SER A 64 18.01 -1.66 1.43
C SER A 64 17.70 -2.96 2.17
N LEU A 65 16.55 -3.59 1.85
CA LEU A 65 16.13 -4.90 2.34
C LEU A 65 16.44 -6.03 1.33
N GLU A 66 17.07 -5.72 0.18
CA GLU A 66 17.32 -6.64 -0.94
C GLU A 66 16.03 -7.26 -1.52
N LEU A 67 14.91 -6.53 -1.42
CA LEU A 67 13.64 -6.95 -1.98
C LEU A 67 13.57 -6.65 -3.47
N ARG A 68 12.96 -7.55 -4.23
CA ARG A 68 12.71 -7.43 -5.67
C ARG A 68 11.23 -7.63 -5.96
N TYR A 69 10.80 -7.22 -7.15
CA TYR A 69 9.47 -7.54 -7.62
C TYR A 69 9.28 -9.05 -7.79
N MET A 70 8.11 -9.54 -7.45
CA MET A 70 7.80 -10.98 -7.52
C MET A 70 7.96 -11.54 -8.94
N HIS A 71 7.55 -10.79 -9.96
CA HIS A 71 7.69 -11.23 -11.34
C HIS A 71 9.17 -11.41 -11.76
N GLU A 72 10.09 -10.60 -11.25
CA GLU A 72 11.53 -10.75 -11.48
C GLU A 72 12.08 -12.01 -10.80
N ILE A 73 11.69 -12.24 -9.52
CA ILE A 73 12.08 -13.43 -8.75
C ILE A 73 11.60 -14.70 -9.47
N LEU A 74 10.35 -14.70 -9.91
CA LEU A 74 9.75 -15.82 -10.62
C LEU A 74 10.37 -16.04 -12.00
N ALA A 75 10.75 -14.97 -12.70
CA ALA A 75 11.43 -15.08 -13.99
C ALA A 75 12.78 -15.81 -13.91
N GLU A 76 13.48 -15.69 -12.79
CA GLU A 76 14.74 -16.41 -12.53
C GLU A 76 14.53 -17.81 -11.95
N SER A 77 13.32 -18.14 -11.52
CA SER A 77 12.98 -19.44 -10.96
C SER A 77 12.90 -20.54 -12.03
N PRO A 78 12.92 -21.83 -11.65
CA PRO A 78 12.79 -22.96 -12.59
C PRO A 78 11.36 -23.15 -13.13
N ILE A 79 10.44 -22.20 -12.96
CA ILE A 79 9.09 -22.25 -13.53
C ILE A 79 9.20 -22.29 -15.05
N SER A 80 8.62 -23.31 -15.69
CA SER A 80 8.77 -23.55 -17.13
C SER A 80 7.95 -22.59 -17.99
N ASN A 81 6.74 -22.21 -17.54
CA ASN A 81 5.87 -21.29 -18.29
C ASN A 81 6.11 -19.83 -17.89
N LYS A 82 7.01 -19.17 -18.63
CA LYS A 82 7.38 -17.78 -18.36
C LYS A 82 6.31 -16.76 -18.81
N GLU A 83 5.42 -17.10 -19.73
CA GLU A 83 4.35 -16.22 -20.21
C GLU A 83 3.40 -15.83 -19.09
N MET A 84 3.15 -16.74 -18.15
CA MET A 84 2.33 -16.48 -16.95
C MET A 84 2.92 -15.38 -16.05
N ILE A 85 4.25 -15.20 -16.07
CA ILE A 85 4.97 -14.35 -15.11
C ILE A 85 5.02 -12.89 -15.57
N MET A 86 5.07 -12.66 -16.89
CA MET A 86 5.36 -11.33 -17.47
C MET A 86 4.13 -10.55 -17.91
N GLY A 87 2.93 -11.00 -17.51
CA GLY A 87 1.69 -10.33 -17.88
C GLY A 87 1.59 -8.90 -17.36
N LEU A 88 1.23 -7.97 -18.27
CA LEU A 88 0.86 -6.60 -17.90
C LEU A 88 -0.62 -6.55 -17.52
N ALA A 89 -0.96 -5.64 -16.62
CA ALA A 89 -2.35 -5.27 -16.41
C ALA A 89 -2.93 -4.59 -17.67
N PRO A 90 -4.26 -4.57 -17.87
CA PRO A 90 -4.88 -3.95 -19.05
C PRO A 90 -4.50 -2.48 -19.28
N TYR A 91 -4.14 -1.78 -18.22
CA TYR A 91 -3.68 -0.38 -18.25
C TYR A 91 -2.16 -0.24 -18.46
N GLY A 92 -1.43 -1.32 -18.77
CA GLY A 92 -0.05 -1.31 -19.24
C GLY A 92 1.05 -1.41 -18.19
N ASP A 93 0.70 -1.50 -16.90
CA ASP A 93 1.67 -1.62 -15.80
C ASP A 93 1.93 -3.08 -15.40
N HIS A 94 3.13 -3.35 -14.89
CA HIS A 94 3.38 -4.56 -14.11
C HIS A 94 2.81 -4.40 -12.68
N PRO A 95 2.29 -5.49 -12.08
CA PRO A 95 1.95 -5.49 -10.66
C PRO A 95 3.18 -5.19 -9.79
N THR A 96 3.01 -4.38 -8.75
CA THR A 96 4.10 -3.96 -7.86
C THR A 96 4.42 -4.95 -6.75
N PHE A 97 3.82 -6.12 -6.77
CA PHE A 97 4.01 -7.16 -5.76
C PHE A 97 5.47 -7.60 -5.63
N SER A 98 5.91 -7.74 -4.38
CA SER A 98 7.08 -8.46 -3.93
C SER A 98 6.63 -9.70 -3.14
N ILE A 99 7.41 -10.15 -2.19
CA ILE A 99 7.06 -11.27 -1.31
C ILE A 99 5.96 -10.87 -0.31
N SER A 100 5.26 -11.87 0.22
CA SER A 100 4.36 -11.68 1.35
C SER A 100 5.05 -12.08 2.65
N VAL A 101 4.77 -11.37 3.74
CA VAL A 101 5.46 -11.56 5.01
C VAL A 101 4.51 -11.67 6.21
N ASN A 102 5.02 -12.26 7.29
CA ASN A 102 4.50 -12.14 8.64
C ASN A 102 5.64 -11.72 9.57
N HIS A 103 5.37 -10.89 10.57
CA HIS A 103 6.34 -10.68 11.64
C HIS A 103 6.54 -11.97 12.46
N TYR A 104 7.74 -12.19 12.97
CA TYR A 104 8.11 -13.45 13.64
C TYR A 104 7.26 -13.77 14.88
N GLN A 105 6.77 -12.72 15.56
CA GLN A 105 5.96 -12.84 16.79
C GLN A 105 4.47 -13.07 16.53
N THR A 106 4.04 -13.14 15.27
CA THR A 106 2.65 -13.47 14.93
C THR A 106 2.35 -14.93 15.23
N TYR A 107 1.11 -15.24 15.61
CA TYR A 107 0.68 -16.61 15.82
C TYR A 107 0.35 -17.29 14.48
N THR A 108 -0.76 -16.92 13.83
CA THR A 108 -1.11 -17.40 12.49
C THR A 108 -0.70 -16.42 11.39
N GLY A 109 -0.64 -15.13 11.69
CA GLY A 109 -0.33 -14.06 10.75
C GLY A 109 -1.55 -13.39 10.13
N ILE A 110 -2.76 -13.99 10.21
CA ILE A 110 -3.96 -13.50 9.50
C ILE A 110 -4.86 -12.61 10.36
N THR A 111 -4.81 -12.74 11.69
CA THR A 111 -5.68 -11.96 12.57
C THR A 111 -5.40 -10.46 12.46
N ASP A 112 -6.36 -9.61 12.82
CA ASP A 112 -6.19 -8.17 12.81
C ASP A 112 -5.01 -7.73 13.69
N LYS A 113 -4.78 -8.42 14.83
CA LYS A 113 -3.60 -8.23 15.69
C LYS A 113 -2.29 -8.61 15.01
N ASP A 114 -2.26 -9.75 14.34
CA ASP A 114 -1.05 -10.24 13.67
C ASP A 114 -0.69 -9.37 12.48
N ARG A 115 -1.68 -9.00 11.63
CA ARG A 115 -1.43 -8.14 10.47
C ARG A 115 -1.01 -6.74 10.89
N SER A 116 -1.65 -6.14 11.91
CA SER A 116 -1.24 -4.83 12.40
C SER A 116 0.18 -4.83 12.97
N LEU A 117 0.57 -5.88 13.69
CA LEU A 117 1.95 -6.06 14.14
C LEU A 117 2.92 -6.12 12.94
N THR A 118 2.62 -6.94 11.94
CA THR A 118 3.45 -7.10 10.74
C THR A 118 3.63 -5.76 10.01
N ILE A 119 2.54 -4.99 9.84
CA ILE A 119 2.57 -3.69 9.15
C ILE A 119 3.39 -2.66 9.92
N ARG A 120 3.13 -2.50 11.22
CA ARG A 120 3.84 -1.53 12.05
C ARG A 120 5.32 -1.84 12.20
N GLU A 121 5.67 -3.11 12.38
CA GLU A 121 7.07 -3.53 12.48
C GLU A 121 7.83 -3.34 11.16
N MET A 122 7.16 -3.39 10.00
CA MET A 122 7.77 -3.03 8.72
C MET A 122 8.17 -1.54 8.69
N ALA A 123 7.31 -0.64 9.16
CA ALA A 123 7.65 0.78 9.26
C ALA A 123 8.79 1.03 10.26
N ASN A 124 8.81 0.32 11.39
CA ASN A 124 9.86 0.45 12.40
C ASN A 124 11.28 0.12 11.87
N ILE A 125 11.39 -0.78 10.89
CA ILE A 125 12.69 -1.11 10.26
C ILE A 125 13.27 0.08 9.49
N PHE A 126 12.45 0.99 8.98
CA PHE A 126 12.92 2.11 8.16
C PHE A 126 14.00 2.95 8.85
N SER A 127 13.89 3.17 10.15
CA SER A 127 14.84 3.96 10.95
C SER A 127 16.04 3.17 11.49
N VAL A 128 16.08 1.84 11.31
CA VAL A 128 17.16 0.98 11.84
C VAL A 128 18.39 1.05 10.95
N GLU A 129 19.58 1.14 11.54
CA GLU A 129 20.85 1.24 10.80
C GLU A 129 21.13 0.02 9.92
N ASN A 130 21.00 -1.20 10.46
CA ASN A 130 21.19 -2.44 9.70
C ASN A 130 19.83 -3.07 9.33
N LYS A 131 19.14 -2.42 8.38
CA LYS A 131 17.75 -2.75 7.97
C LYS A 131 17.61 -4.19 7.49
N GLN A 132 18.51 -4.64 6.60
CA GLN A 132 18.48 -5.99 6.02
C GLN A 132 18.58 -7.08 7.09
N LYS A 133 19.54 -6.97 8.01
CA LYS A 133 19.71 -7.94 9.10
C LYS A 133 18.48 -7.93 10.03
N LYS A 134 17.97 -6.75 10.34
CA LYS A 134 16.76 -6.60 11.17
C LYS A 134 15.55 -7.21 10.48
N PHE A 135 15.35 -6.96 9.18
CA PHE A 135 14.28 -7.55 8.38
C PHE A 135 14.35 -9.08 8.42
N ALA A 136 15.51 -9.65 8.06
CA ALA A 136 15.72 -11.10 8.03
C ALA A 136 15.49 -11.79 9.39
N SER A 137 15.79 -11.09 10.50
CA SER A 137 15.58 -11.64 11.86
C SER A 137 14.17 -11.40 12.41
N SER A 138 13.40 -10.48 11.83
CA SER A 138 12.08 -10.09 12.36
C SER A 138 10.92 -10.62 11.53
N PHE A 139 11.16 -11.01 10.28
CA PHE A 139 10.09 -11.44 9.36
C PHE A 139 10.34 -12.84 8.82
N LYS A 140 9.26 -13.51 8.46
CA LYS A 140 9.23 -14.78 7.74
C LYS A 140 8.40 -14.64 6.47
N THR A 141 8.79 -15.35 5.42
CA THR A 141 8.09 -15.44 4.15
C THR A 141 7.95 -16.92 3.75
N PRO A 142 6.86 -17.30 3.04
CA PRO A 142 5.68 -16.49 2.73
C PRO A 142 4.87 -16.14 3.98
N GLY A 143 4.05 -15.07 3.89
CA GLY A 143 3.18 -14.61 4.96
C GLY A 143 1.81 -14.16 4.46
N HIS A 144 1.07 -13.43 5.31
CA HIS A 144 -0.29 -13.00 5.02
C HIS A 144 -0.41 -11.53 4.60
N VAL A 145 0.69 -10.77 4.62
CA VAL A 145 0.68 -9.36 4.21
C VAL A 145 1.64 -9.19 3.03
N PRO A 146 1.10 -8.96 1.82
CA PRO A 146 1.92 -8.70 0.64
C PRO A 146 2.67 -7.36 0.77
N LEU A 147 3.90 -7.33 0.25
CA LEU A 147 4.67 -6.11 0.06
C LEU A 147 4.51 -5.62 -1.37
N LEU A 148 4.29 -4.32 -1.54
CA LEU A 148 4.25 -3.63 -2.82
C LEU A 148 5.42 -2.65 -2.86
N ILE A 149 6.24 -2.74 -3.91
CA ILE A 149 7.40 -1.85 -4.06
C ILE A 149 7.02 -0.70 -4.98
N ALA A 150 7.07 0.52 -4.48
CA ALA A 150 6.87 1.71 -5.31
C ALA A 150 7.97 1.82 -6.37
N SER A 151 7.63 2.27 -7.57
CA SER A 151 8.58 2.46 -8.66
C SER A 151 9.63 3.51 -8.31
N LYS A 152 10.87 3.31 -8.78
CA LYS A 152 11.92 4.33 -8.68
C LYS A 152 11.47 5.60 -9.40
N GLY A 153 11.44 6.71 -8.68
CA GLY A 153 10.92 7.99 -9.18
C GLY A 153 9.44 8.21 -8.96
N LEU A 154 8.76 7.29 -8.22
CA LEU A 154 7.36 7.43 -7.78
C LEU A 154 6.43 7.88 -8.92
N LEU A 155 5.67 8.96 -8.69
CA LEU A 155 4.62 9.47 -9.57
C LEU A 155 5.11 9.91 -10.96
N ALA A 156 6.40 10.23 -11.10
CA ALA A 156 7.00 10.52 -12.40
C ALA A 156 7.15 9.24 -13.27
N ARG A 157 7.13 8.06 -12.67
CA ARG A 157 7.32 6.78 -13.36
C ARG A 157 6.04 5.96 -13.46
N ARG A 158 5.29 5.86 -12.37
CA ARG A 158 4.04 5.09 -12.28
C ARG A 158 3.03 5.83 -11.41
N GLN A 159 1.78 5.88 -11.83
CA GLN A 159 0.72 6.66 -11.17
C GLN A 159 -0.32 5.75 -10.50
N GLY A 160 0.14 4.75 -9.75
CA GLY A 160 -0.71 3.81 -9.03
C GLY A 160 -0.82 4.11 -7.53
N HIS A 161 -1.77 3.46 -6.85
CA HIS A 161 -1.98 3.60 -5.41
C HIS A 161 -0.71 3.36 -4.59
N THR A 162 0.14 2.41 -5.01
CA THR A 162 1.44 2.14 -4.37
C THR A 162 2.32 3.37 -4.33
N GLU A 163 2.55 4.03 -5.49
CA GLU A 163 3.37 5.23 -5.60
C GLU A 163 2.72 6.42 -4.92
N MET A 164 1.42 6.60 -5.12
CA MET A 164 0.65 7.72 -4.53
C MET A 164 0.66 7.67 -3.01
N SER A 165 0.41 6.50 -2.40
CA SER A 165 0.37 6.34 -0.94
C SER A 165 1.74 6.56 -0.30
N VAL A 166 2.81 6.04 -0.91
CA VAL A 166 4.19 6.28 -0.46
C VAL A 166 4.56 7.76 -0.59
N TYR A 167 4.22 8.40 -1.72
CA TYR A 167 4.46 9.83 -1.92
C TYR A 167 3.73 10.69 -0.88
N LEU A 168 2.46 10.37 -0.57
CA LEU A 168 1.70 11.06 0.46
C LEU A 168 2.40 11.02 1.84
N THR A 169 2.93 9.86 2.25
CA THR A 169 3.67 9.79 3.51
C THR A 169 4.98 10.55 3.48
N GLN A 170 5.69 10.57 2.34
CA GLN A 170 6.92 11.37 2.19
C GLN A 170 6.64 12.86 2.35
N ILE A 171 5.65 13.42 1.64
CA ILE A 171 5.31 14.86 1.75
C ILE A 171 4.66 15.23 3.09
N ALA A 172 4.07 14.26 3.79
CA ALA A 172 3.62 14.43 5.17
C ALA A 172 4.77 14.40 6.20
N GLY A 173 6.00 14.06 5.78
CA GLY A 173 7.15 13.92 6.69
C GLY A 173 7.11 12.66 7.57
N LEU A 174 6.40 11.63 7.12
CA LEU A 174 6.23 10.34 7.79
C LEU A 174 7.15 9.26 7.18
N THR A 175 7.26 8.13 7.84
CA THR A 175 7.92 6.95 7.28
C THR A 175 7.25 6.54 5.95
N PRO A 176 8.01 6.38 4.83
CA PRO A 176 7.43 6.07 3.51
C PRO A 176 7.03 4.59 3.39
N VAL A 177 6.16 4.19 4.29
CA VAL A 177 5.55 2.85 4.39
C VAL A 177 4.08 3.03 4.72
N THR A 178 3.18 2.45 3.91
CA THR A 178 1.74 2.59 4.10
C THR A 178 1.04 1.24 4.12
N ALA A 179 -0.06 1.15 4.87
CA ALA A 179 -1.05 0.10 4.67
C ALA A 179 -2.10 0.60 3.68
N ILE A 180 -2.37 -0.18 2.65
CA ILE A 180 -3.39 0.12 1.63
C ILE A 180 -4.32 -1.07 1.44
N CYS A 181 -5.57 -0.80 1.09
CA CYS A 181 -6.57 -1.83 0.84
C CYS A 181 -7.66 -1.27 -0.07
N GLU A 182 -7.91 -1.94 -1.19
CA GLU A 182 -8.91 -1.54 -2.17
C GLU A 182 -10.33 -1.60 -1.56
N MET A 183 -11.16 -0.62 -1.89
CA MET A 183 -12.55 -0.59 -1.45
C MET A 183 -13.44 -1.35 -2.45
N MET A 184 -14.04 -2.44 -1.99
CA MET A 184 -14.89 -3.34 -2.78
C MET A 184 -16.36 -3.13 -2.49
N ASP A 185 -17.22 -3.37 -3.49
CA ASP A 185 -18.66 -3.32 -3.37
C ASP A 185 -19.26 -4.74 -3.38
N ALA A 186 -19.75 -5.19 -2.23
CA ALA A 186 -20.37 -6.50 -2.08
C ALA A 186 -21.72 -6.66 -2.80
N GLN A 187 -22.33 -5.58 -3.31
CA GLN A 187 -23.59 -5.63 -4.05
C GLN A 187 -23.37 -5.78 -5.56
N THR A 188 -22.34 -5.11 -6.09
CA THR A 188 -21.99 -5.13 -7.52
C THR A 188 -20.89 -6.12 -7.84
N TYR A 189 -20.15 -6.60 -6.83
CA TYR A 189 -19.00 -7.51 -6.95
C TYR A 189 -17.82 -6.88 -7.71
N THR A 190 -17.71 -5.55 -7.69
CA THR A 190 -16.68 -4.77 -8.35
C THR A 190 -16.01 -3.81 -7.35
N ALA A 191 -15.09 -2.98 -7.82
CA ALA A 191 -14.57 -1.87 -7.03
C ALA A 191 -15.70 -0.93 -6.58
N LEU A 192 -15.54 -0.30 -5.41
CA LEU A 192 -16.50 0.67 -4.89
C LEU A 192 -16.52 1.91 -5.79
N SER A 193 -17.72 2.34 -6.22
CA SER A 193 -17.85 3.53 -7.06
C SER A 193 -17.47 4.81 -6.29
N ILE A 194 -16.98 5.81 -7.02
CA ILE A 194 -16.58 7.10 -6.45
C ILE A 194 -17.72 7.75 -5.63
N ASP A 195 -18.96 7.69 -6.12
CA ASP A 195 -20.14 8.23 -5.43
C ASP A 195 -20.39 7.57 -4.06
N LYS A 196 -20.17 6.25 -3.97
CA LYS A 196 -20.30 5.51 -2.72
C LYS A 196 -19.13 5.81 -1.78
N ALA A 197 -17.92 5.93 -2.33
CA ALA A 197 -16.73 6.30 -1.56
C ALA A 197 -16.84 7.72 -0.99
N GLU A 198 -17.35 8.69 -1.76
CA GLU A 198 -17.61 10.05 -1.27
C GLU A 198 -18.63 10.08 -0.12
N LYS A 199 -19.69 9.28 -0.23
CA LYS A 199 -20.68 9.14 0.86
C LYS A 199 -20.04 8.57 2.12
N TYR A 200 -19.24 7.50 1.97
CA TYR A 200 -18.52 6.88 3.08
C TYR A 200 -17.52 7.87 3.71
N ALA A 201 -16.75 8.59 2.89
CA ALA A 201 -15.81 9.61 3.30
C ALA A 201 -16.49 10.69 4.17
N LYS A 202 -17.61 11.24 3.67
CA LYS A 202 -18.40 12.26 4.40
C LYS A 202 -18.98 11.74 5.73
N GLN A 203 -19.54 10.53 5.71
CA GLN A 203 -20.16 9.93 6.91
C GLN A 203 -19.13 9.62 8.02
N ASN A 204 -17.89 9.34 7.63
CA ASN A 204 -16.82 8.97 8.56
C ASN A 204 -15.77 10.07 8.77
N ALA A 205 -15.99 11.28 8.21
CA ALA A 205 -15.04 12.39 8.26
C ALA A 205 -13.63 12.02 7.78
N ILE A 206 -13.52 11.15 6.75
CA ILE A 206 -12.26 10.73 6.15
C ILE A 206 -12.02 11.59 4.90
N PRO A 207 -10.84 12.22 4.74
CA PRO A 207 -10.49 12.90 3.49
C PRO A 207 -10.43 11.93 2.31
N LEU A 208 -11.01 12.33 1.16
CA LEU A 208 -10.82 11.65 -0.12
C LEU A 208 -9.92 12.52 -0.97
N ILE A 209 -8.80 11.94 -1.41
CA ILE A 209 -7.77 12.57 -2.25
C ILE A 209 -7.97 12.07 -3.67
N ASP A 210 -8.10 13.00 -4.64
CA ASP A 210 -8.05 12.68 -6.06
C ASP A 210 -6.59 12.57 -6.51
N GLY A 211 -6.22 11.46 -7.13
CA GLY A 211 -4.88 11.23 -7.67
C GLY A 211 -4.44 12.31 -8.66
N LYS A 212 -5.36 12.94 -9.39
CA LYS A 212 -5.05 14.08 -10.26
C LYS A 212 -4.53 15.28 -9.48
N GLU A 213 -5.19 15.63 -8.35
CA GLU A 213 -4.74 16.71 -7.48
C GLU A 213 -3.32 16.43 -6.96
N LEU A 214 -3.07 15.18 -6.57
CA LEU A 214 -1.75 14.75 -6.10
C LEU A 214 -0.68 14.82 -7.19
N LEU A 215 -1.02 14.42 -8.41
CA LEU A 215 -0.12 14.51 -9.58
C LEU A 215 0.20 15.94 -9.98
N GLU A 216 -0.77 16.85 -9.91
CA GLU A 216 -0.55 18.27 -10.14
C GLU A 216 0.37 18.88 -9.08
N PHE A 217 0.15 18.54 -7.81
CA PHE A 217 1.03 18.96 -6.73
C PHE A 217 2.47 18.48 -6.94
N ALA A 218 2.68 17.22 -7.33
CA ALA A 218 4.00 16.63 -7.54
C ALA A 218 4.78 17.22 -8.74
N LYS A 219 4.11 17.90 -9.69
CA LYS A 219 4.77 18.58 -10.82
C LYS A 219 5.39 19.91 -10.44
N VAL A 220 4.94 20.51 -9.36
CA VAL A 220 5.32 21.87 -8.93
C VAL A 220 6.39 21.81 -7.82
N HIS A 221 6.50 20.70 -7.11
CA HIS A 221 7.40 20.49 -5.97
C HIS A 221 8.35 19.33 -6.20
#